data_79313ad4a366757739f1a70ba69a042d
#
_entry.id   79313ad4a366757739f1a70ba69a042d
#
_cell.length_a   1.000
_cell.length_b   1.000
_cell.length_c   1.000
_cell.angle_alpha   90.00
_cell.angle_beta   90.00
_cell.angle_gamma   90.00
#
_symmetry.space_group_name_H-M   'P 1'
#
loop_
_entity.id
_entity.type
_entity.pdbx_description
1 polymer ?
#
loop_
_entity_poly.entity_id
_entity_poly.type
_entity_poly.pdbx_seq_one_letter_code
_entity_poly.pdbx_strand_id
1 'polypeptide(L)'
;MMLNLGNFIADNVTHRAESMFAADIENNRETLSKEIEGKSLLVIGGAGSIGSSFIKAVLPFKPSKLVVVDLNENGLAELTRDLRSTEGMYVPEEYRTYTLSFADPIFERIFREEKGFDIVANFSAHKHVRSEKDKYSVQALIENNDIKAKRFLDLLSVYPPKHFFCVSTDKAANPVNIMGASKRIMEDMIMAYTSRFKVTTARFANVAFSDGYTVS
;
A
#
# COMPACT_ATOMS: atom_id res chain seq x y z
N MET A 1 -27.83 7.26 -20.09
CA MET A 1 -27.77 7.34 -18.61
C MET A 1 -26.49 6.63 -18.22
N MET A 2 -25.45 7.37 -17.80
CA MET A 2 -24.22 6.73 -17.32
C MET A 2 -24.50 6.14 -15.94
N LEU A 3 -24.25 4.84 -15.78
CA LEU A 3 -24.38 4.15 -14.50
C LEU A 3 -23.29 4.70 -13.55
N ASN A 4 -23.70 5.37 -12.47
CA ASN A 4 -22.75 5.76 -11.42
C ASN A 4 -22.48 4.52 -10.56
N LEU A 5 -21.31 3.88 -10.77
CA LEU A 5 -20.94 2.65 -10.08
C LEU A 5 -20.92 2.81 -8.55
N GLY A 6 -20.51 3.98 -8.04
CA GLY A 6 -20.49 4.25 -6.61
C GLY A 6 -21.92 4.22 -6.01
N ASN A 7 -22.86 4.89 -6.66
CA ASN A 7 -24.26 4.86 -6.22
C ASN A 7 -24.85 3.46 -6.36
N PHE A 8 -24.56 2.75 -7.45
CA PHE A 8 -25.03 1.38 -7.62
C PHE A 8 -24.53 0.46 -6.49
N ILE A 9 -23.25 0.54 -6.13
CA ILE A 9 -22.68 -0.23 -5.02
C ILE A 9 -23.32 0.18 -3.68
N ALA A 10 -23.51 1.47 -3.44
CA ALA A 10 -24.14 1.96 -2.22
C ALA A 10 -25.57 1.45 -2.07
N ASP A 11 -26.35 1.51 -3.14
CA ASP A 11 -27.79 1.18 -3.12
C ASP A 11 -28.05 -0.34 -3.14
N ASN A 12 -27.23 -1.11 -3.89
CA ASN A 12 -27.56 -2.52 -4.18
C ASN A 12 -26.62 -3.54 -3.52
N VAL A 13 -25.45 -3.11 -3.02
CA VAL A 13 -24.43 -4.04 -2.48
C VAL A 13 -24.14 -3.76 -1.00
N THR A 14 -23.75 -2.54 -0.68
CA THR A 14 -23.34 -2.22 0.69
C THR A 14 -24.49 -1.65 1.53
N HIS A 15 -25.53 -1.14 0.90
CA HIS A 15 -26.63 -0.40 1.53
C HIS A 15 -26.15 0.75 2.43
N ARG A 16 -25.05 1.41 2.01
CA ARG A 16 -24.41 2.50 2.76
C ARG A 16 -23.93 3.58 1.80
N ALA A 17 -24.29 4.82 2.09
CA ALA A 17 -23.81 5.99 1.35
C ALA A 17 -22.39 6.41 1.76
N GLU A 18 -21.98 6.07 2.99
CA GLU A 18 -20.69 6.48 3.56
C GLU A 18 -19.83 5.30 3.98
N SER A 19 -18.52 5.52 4.07
CA SER A 19 -17.58 4.55 4.59
C SER A 19 -17.84 4.25 6.06
N MET A 20 -17.72 2.99 6.48
CA MET A 20 -17.79 2.61 7.90
C MET A 20 -16.68 3.27 8.74
N PHE A 21 -15.60 3.72 8.13
CA PHE A 21 -14.47 4.38 8.79
C PHE A 21 -14.59 5.91 8.80
N ALA A 22 -15.65 6.50 8.24
CA ALA A 22 -15.80 7.96 8.18
C ALA A 22 -15.77 8.58 9.57
N ALA A 23 -16.55 8.03 10.50
CA ALA A 23 -16.57 8.49 11.89
C ALA A 23 -15.22 8.30 12.60
N ASP A 24 -14.54 7.18 12.37
CA ASP A 24 -13.23 6.91 12.97
C ASP A 24 -12.16 7.89 12.46
N ILE A 25 -12.17 8.20 11.17
CA ILE A 25 -11.27 9.19 10.56
C ILE A 25 -11.55 10.57 11.17
N GLU A 26 -12.82 10.97 11.29
CA GLU A 26 -13.18 12.26 11.84
C GLU A 26 -12.82 12.40 13.32
N ASN A 27 -13.11 11.38 14.13
CA ASN A 27 -12.75 11.34 15.55
C ASN A 27 -11.23 11.38 15.80
N ASN A 28 -10.43 10.93 14.83
CA ASN A 28 -8.97 10.94 14.91
C ASN A 28 -8.32 12.00 14.02
N ARG A 29 -9.10 12.92 13.44
CA ARG A 29 -8.60 13.91 12.46
C ARG A 29 -7.42 14.72 12.97
N GLU A 30 -7.46 15.20 14.19
CA GLU A 30 -6.39 16.00 14.79
C GLU A 30 -5.09 15.17 14.92
N THR A 31 -5.21 13.93 15.38
CA THR A 31 -4.07 13.01 15.51
C THR A 31 -3.47 12.68 14.14
N LEU A 32 -4.32 12.38 13.15
CA LEU A 32 -3.89 12.09 11.79
C LEU A 32 -3.22 13.31 11.15
N SER A 33 -3.74 14.51 11.37
CA SER A 33 -3.10 15.74 10.89
C SER A 33 -1.70 15.91 11.48
N LYS A 34 -1.52 15.73 12.78
CA LYS A 34 -0.19 15.82 13.44
C LYS A 34 0.81 14.80 12.88
N GLU A 35 0.34 13.59 12.59
CA GLU A 35 1.20 12.51 12.09
C GLU A 35 1.55 12.67 10.60
N ILE A 36 0.70 13.30 9.78
CA ILE A 36 0.82 13.30 8.32
C ILE A 36 1.18 14.68 7.75
N GLU A 37 0.66 15.76 8.30
CA GLU A 37 0.86 17.10 7.75
C GLU A 37 2.35 17.46 7.65
N GLY A 38 2.75 17.92 6.47
CA GLY A 38 4.14 18.29 6.18
C GLY A 38 5.13 17.12 6.13
N LYS A 39 4.66 15.86 6.20
CA LYS A 39 5.55 14.67 6.13
C LYS A 39 5.78 14.22 4.70
N SER A 40 6.93 13.60 4.49
CA SER A 40 7.25 12.90 3.25
C SER A 40 6.68 11.47 3.28
N LEU A 41 5.99 11.09 2.19
CA LEU A 41 5.28 9.83 2.07
C LEU A 41 5.82 9.00 0.90
N LEU A 42 6.16 7.74 1.16
CA LEU A 42 6.46 6.74 0.14
C LEU A 42 5.35 5.68 0.14
N VAL A 43 4.72 5.45 -1.01
CA VAL A 43 3.72 4.41 -1.19
C VAL A 43 4.19 3.42 -2.26
N ILE A 44 4.37 2.16 -1.87
CA ILE A 44 4.75 1.06 -2.75
C ILE A 44 3.51 0.22 -3.04
N GLY A 45 3.26 -0.09 -4.32
CA GLY A 45 2.01 -0.73 -4.76
C GLY A 45 0.83 0.26 -4.79
N GLY A 46 1.13 1.55 -5.06
CA GLY A 46 0.16 2.62 -4.98
C GLY A 46 -0.82 2.70 -6.15
N ALA A 47 -0.54 2.02 -7.27
CA ALA A 47 -1.45 1.94 -8.41
C ALA A 47 -2.55 0.87 -8.24
N GLY A 48 -2.42 -0.03 -7.25
CA GLY A 48 -3.45 -1.01 -6.93
C GLY A 48 -4.63 -0.40 -6.17
N SER A 49 -5.77 -1.12 -6.11
CA SER A 49 -7.01 -0.64 -5.48
C SER A 49 -6.83 -0.18 -4.03
N ILE A 50 -6.07 -0.92 -3.22
CA ILE A 50 -5.84 -0.58 -1.82
C ILE A 50 -4.89 0.62 -1.69
N GLY A 51 -3.76 0.59 -2.44
CA GLY A 51 -2.76 1.67 -2.40
C GLY A 51 -3.32 3.01 -2.87
N SER A 52 -4.09 3.02 -3.96
CA SER A 52 -4.74 4.22 -4.48
C SER A 52 -5.80 4.78 -3.51
N SER A 53 -6.58 3.91 -2.88
CA SER A 53 -7.56 4.30 -1.85
C SER A 53 -6.86 4.90 -0.62
N PHE A 54 -5.74 4.31 -0.18
CA PHE A 54 -4.93 4.86 0.90
C PHE A 54 -4.40 6.25 0.55
N ILE A 55 -3.84 6.43 -0.65
CA ILE A 55 -3.34 7.73 -1.13
C ILE A 55 -4.44 8.78 -1.04
N LYS A 56 -5.62 8.49 -1.59
CA LYS A 56 -6.77 9.42 -1.55
C LYS A 56 -7.21 9.76 -0.13
N ALA A 57 -7.14 8.81 0.80
CA ALA A 57 -7.51 9.01 2.20
C ALA A 57 -6.48 9.85 2.98
N VAL A 58 -5.20 9.81 2.58
CA VAL A 58 -4.11 10.52 3.27
C VAL A 58 -3.92 11.94 2.76
N LEU A 59 -4.17 12.20 1.48
CA LEU A 59 -3.94 13.51 0.86
C LEU A 59 -4.69 14.68 1.54
N PRO A 60 -5.91 14.53 2.07
CA PRO A 60 -6.58 15.60 2.83
C PRO A 60 -5.81 16.09 4.06
N PHE A 61 -4.87 15.30 4.58
CA PHE A 61 -3.99 15.65 5.70
C PHE A 61 -2.69 16.37 5.27
N LYS A 62 -2.56 16.75 4.01
CA LYS A 62 -1.52 17.62 3.44
C LYS A 62 -0.08 17.16 3.70
N PRO A 63 0.32 15.95 3.27
CA PRO A 63 1.73 15.59 3.25
C PRO A 63 2.51 16.55 2.34
N SER A 64 3.76 16.85 2.67
CA SER A 64 4.60 17.77 1.86
C SER A 64 5.14 17.12 0.59
N LYS A 65 5.31 15.80 0.61
CA LYS A 65 5.86 15.01 -0.50
C LYS A 65 5.11 13.69 -0.61
N LEU A 66 4.86 13.25 -1.84
CA LEU A 66 4.32 11.92 -2.15
C LEU A 66 5.12 11.29 -3.28
N VAL A 67 5.75 10.16 -2.97
CA VAL A 67 6.39 9.30 -3.97
C VAL A 67 5.62 7.98 -4.05
N VAL A 68 5.21 7.62 -5.26
CA VAL A 68 4.45 6.38 -5.52
C VAL A 68 5.26 5.46 -6.43
N VAL A 69 5.40 4.22 -6.01
CA VAL A 69 6.15 3.19 -6.74
C VAL A 69 5.24 2.02 -7.03
N ASP A 70 5.17 1.61 -8.29
CA ASP A 70 4.41 0.44 -8.73
C ASP A 70 5.02 -0.13 -10.02
N LEU A 71 4.74 -1.39 -10.32
CA LEU A 71 5.12 -2.03 -11.59
C LEU A 71 4.12 -1.73 -12.72
N ASN A 72 2.90 -1.29 -12.37
CA ASN A 72 1.82 -0.99 -13.30
C ASN A 72 1.88 0.46 -13.76
N GLU A 73 2.56 0.72 -14.90
CA GLU A 73 2.69 2.05 -15.48
C GLU A 73 1.32 2.69 -15.80
N ASN A 74 0.41 1.93 -16.40
CA ASN A 74 -0.93 2.42 -16.74
C ASN A 74 -1.70 2.82 -15.47
N GLY A 75 -1.62 2.00 -14.43
CA GLY A 75 -2.25 2.29 -13.15
C GLY A 75 -1.69 3.55 -12.48
N LEU A 76 -0.36 3.80 -12.57
CA LEU A 76 0.27 5.04 -12.09
C LEU A 76 -0.21 6.26 -12.89
N ALA A 77 -0.34 6.13 -14.21
CA ALA A 77 -0.86 7.20 -15.07
C ALA A 77 -2.33 7.52 -14.77
N GLU A 78 -3.16 6.50 -14.55
CA GLU A 78 -4.56 6.65 -14.17
C GLU A 78 -4.70 7.27 -12.78
N LEU A 79 -3.93 6.82 -11.80
CA LEU A 79 -3.89 7.42 -10.46
C LEU A 79 -3.53 8.91 -10.53
N THR A 80 -2.50 9.25 -11.30
CA THR A 80 -2.06 10.65 -11.45
C THR A 80 -3.16 11.51 -12.09
N ARG A 81 -3.83 10.98 -13.11
CA ARG A 81 -4.94 11.67 -13.78
C ARG A 81 -6.10 11.90 -12.82
N ASP A 82 -6.48 10.87 -12.08
CA ASP A 82 -7.57 10.88 -11.13
C ASP A 82 -7.32 11.90 -10.01
N LEU A 83 -6.13 11.89 -9.39
CA LEU A 83 -5.76 12.84 -8.35
C LEU A 83 -5.80 14.29 -8.84
N ARG A 84 -5.35 14.56 -10.07
CA ARG A 84 -5.32 15.91 -10.64
C ARG A 84 -6.67 16.39 -11.15
N SER A 85 -7.56 15.47 -11.53
CA SER A 85 -8.90 15.81 -12.05
C SER A 85 -9.97 15.88 -10.95
N THR A 86 -9.69 15.38 -9.75
CA THR A 86 -10.62 15.42 -8.64
C THR A 86 -10.66 16.82 -8.05
N GLU A 87 -11.81 17.47 -8.15
CA GLU A 87 -12.03 18.83 -7.62
C GLU A 87 -11.79 18.87 -6.11
N GLY A 88 -11.02 19.85 -5.65
CA GLY A 88 -10.68 20.03 -4.23
C GLY A 88 -9.66 19.03 -3.67
N MET A 89 -9.16 18.08 -4.46
CA MET A 89 -8.13 17.15 -4.02
C MET A 89 -6.79 17.87 -3.83
N TYR A 90 -6.23 17.79 -2.64
CA TYR A 90 -4.87 18.25 -2.39
C TYR A 90 -3.88 17.26 -3.02
N VAL A 91 -2.94 17.76 -3.79
CA VAL A 91 -1.79 16.99 -4.28
C VAL A 91 -0.54 17.81 -3.96
N PRO A 92 0.47 17.25 -3.28
CA PRO A 92 1.67 17.99 -2.94
C PRO A 92 2.46 18.39 -4.22
N GLU A 93 3.18 19.50 -4.18
CA GLU A 93 4.03 19.93 -5.29
C GLU A 93 5.09 18.88 -5.63
N GLU A 94 5.68 18.26 -4.61
CA GLU A 94 6.60 17.14 -4.75
C GLU A 94 5.85 15.81 -4.88
N TYR A 95 5.08 15.66 -5.96
CA TYR A 95 4.44 14.41 -6.34
C TYR A 95 5.20 13.73 -7.47
N ARG A 96 5.67 12.49 -7.23
CA ARG A 96 6.44 11.71 -8.21
C ARG A 96 5.93 10.27 -8.27
N THR A 97 5.94 9.69 -9.46
CA THR A 97 5.61 8.28 -9.69
C THR A 97 6.78 7.58 -10.39
N TYR A 98 7.05 6.34 -10.01
CA TYR A 98 8.10 5.53 -10.61
C TYR A 98 7.58 4.14 -10.95
N THR A 99 7.73 3.75 -12.23
CA THR A 99 7.40 2.40 -12.71
C THR A 99 8.60 1.49 -12.49
N LEU A 100 8.74 0.95 -11.27
CA LEU A 100 9.82 0.05 -10.91
C LEU A 100 9.47 -0.79 -9.67
N SER A 101 10.25 -1.84 -9.43
CA SER A 101 10.15 -2.62 -8.20
C SER A 101 10.87 -1.91 -7.04
N PHE A 102 10.34 -2.04 -5.83
CA PHE A 102 11.03 -1.59 -4.62
C PHE A 102 12.33 -2.36 -4.34
N ALA A 103 12.59 -3.46 -5.07
CA ALA A 103 13.82 -4.23 -5.00
C ALA A 103 14.85 -3.87 -6.11
N ASP A 104 14.52 -2.93 -6.98
CA ASP A 104 15.43 -2.51 -8.05
C ASP A 104 16.55 -1.63 -7.51
N PRO A 105 17.77 -1.75 -8.07
CA PRO A 105 18.89 -0.88 -7.69
C PRO A 105 18.59 0.62 -7.90
N ILE A 106 17.71 0.95 -8.87
CA ILE A 106 17.27 2.33 -9.11
C ILE A 106 16.44 2.83 -7.94
N PHE A 107 15.53 2.00 -7.41
CA PHE A 107 14.76 2.34 -6.22
C PHE A 107 15.67 2.62 -5.02
N GLU A 108 16.66 1.78 -4.77
CA GLU A 108 17.61 1.98 -3.68
C GLU A 108 18.33 3.32 -3.81
N ARG A 109 18.75 3.70 -5.04
CA ARG A 109 19.37 5.01 -5.27
C ARG A 109 18.43 6.16 -4.96
N ILE A 110 17.19 6.11 -5.47
CA ILE A 110 16.16 7.11 -5.17
C ILE A 110 15.96 7.22 -3.65
N PHE A 111 15.80 6.10 -2.95
CA PHE A 111 15.59 6.09 -1.51
C PHE A 111 16.74 6.71 -0.73
N ARG A 112 17.98 6.45 -1.15
CA ARG A 112 19.20 7.02 -0.54
C ARG A 112 19.37 8.51 -0.85
N GLU A 113 19.09 8.96 -2.07
CA GLU A 113 19.12 10.37 -2.47
C GLU A 113 18.06 11.19 -1.71
N GLU A 114 16.88 10.65 -1.52
CA GLU A 114 15.80 11.24 -0.71
C GLU A 114 16.09 11.19 0.81
N LYS A 115 17.13 10.44 1.24
CA LYS A 115 17.46 10.18 2.67
C LYS A 115 16.30 9.53 3.43
N GLY A 116 15.53 8.66 2.74
CA GLY A 116 14.34 8.01 3.29
C GLY A 116 13.09 8.90 3.26
N PHE A 117 12.06 8.44 3.96
CA PHE A 117 10.75 9.10 4.04
C PHE A 117 10.23 9.02 5.47
N ASP A 118 9.44 10.01 5.90
CA ASP A 118 8.83 9.99 7.24
C ASP A 118 7.84 8.84 7.40
N ILE A 119 7.03 8.59 6.37
CA ILE A 119 6.02 7.53 6.36
C ILE A 119 6.24 6.66 5.13
N VAL A 120 6.30 5.35 5.35
CA VAL A 120 6.42 4.36 4.28
C VAL A 120 5.26 3.38 4.37
N ALA A 121 4.49 3.25 3.30
CA ALA A 121 3.36 2.33 3.20
C ALA A 121 3.59 1.33 2.05
N ASN A 122 3.64 0.04 2.37
CA ASN A 122 3.85 -1.02 1.40
C ASN A 122 2.59 -1.86 1.19
N PHE A 123 1.98 -1.69 0.01
CA PHE A 123 0.81 -2.45 -0.47
C PHE A 123 1.18 -3.52 -1.51
N SER A 124 2.47 -3.61 -1.87
CA SER A 124 2.91 -4.59 -2.86
C SER A 124 2.98 -5.99 -2.27
N ALA A 125 2.46 -6.97 -2.99
CA ALA A 125 2.58 -8.37 -2.62
C ALA A 125 2.21 -9.30 -3.79
N HIS A 126 2.79 -10.51 -3.82
CA HIS A 126 2.22 -11.63 -4.52
C HIS A 126 1.08 -12.21 -3.67
N LYS A 127 -0.16 -12.01 -4.10
CA LYS A 127 -1.37 -12.27 -3.29
C LYS A 127 -2.25 -13.43 -3.78
N HIS A 128 -1.92 -14.03 -4.94
CA HIS A 128 -2.74 -15.06 -5.54
C HIS A 128 -2.29 -16.47 -5.14
N VAL A 129 -3.16 -17.27 -4.51
CA VAL A 129 -2.91 -18.68 -4.19
C VAL A 129 -2.63 -19.50 -5.46
N ARG A 130 -3.23 -19.13 -6.60
CA ARG A 130 -2.95 -19.74 -7.91
C ARG A 130 -1.49 -19.59 -8.37
N SER A 131 -0.67 -18.79 -7.69
CA SER A 131 0.77 -18.67 -7.93
C SER A 131 1.58 -19.89 -7.45
N GLU A 132 0.96 -20.83 -6.72
CA GLU A 132 1.60 -22.06 -6.22
C GLU A 132 1.47 -23.22 -7.22
N LYS A 133 1.79 -22.98 -8.51
CA LYS A 133 1.60 -23.98 -9.58
C LYS A 133 2.77 -24.97 -9.68
N ASP A 134 3.97 -24.49 -9.47
CA ASP A 134 5.21 -25.23 -9.63
C ASP A 134 6.33 -24.65 -8.76
N LYS A 135 7.49 -25.31 -8.73
CA LYS A 135 8.65 -24.88 -7.93
C LYS A 135 9.14 -23.47 -8.24
N TYR A 136 9.05 -23.02 -9.49
CA TYR A 136 9.50 -21.68 -9.88
C TYR A 136 8.55 -20.60 -9.44
N SER A 137 7.26 -20.87 -9.54
CA SER A 137 6.21 -19.97 -9.03
C SER A 137 6.32 -19.81 -7.51
N VAL A 138 6.58 -20.89 -6.78
CA VAL A 138 6.83 -20.86 -5.33
C VAL A 138 8.10 -20.09 -5.01
N GLN A 139 9.19 -20.33 -5.74
CA GLN A 139 10.44 -19.60 -5.56
C GLN A 139 10.24 -18.09 -5.78
N ALA A 140 9.55 -17.70 -6.86
CA ALA A 140 9.27 -16.29 -7.14
C ALA A 140 8.41 -15.63 -6.04
N LEU A 141 7.47 -16.38 -5.45
CA LEU A 141 6.64 -15.93 -4.36
C LEU A 141 7.47 -15.65 -3.10
N ILE A 142 8.33 -16.60 -2.70
CA ILE A 142 9.23 -16.44 -1.54
C ILE A 142 10.24 -15.33 -1.80
N GLU A 143 10.85 -15.30 -2.99
CA GLU A 143 11.77 -14.22 -3.36
C GLU A 143 11.12 -12.84 -3.21
N ASN A 144 9.89 -12.69 -3.67
CA ASN A 144 9.19 -11.42 -3.59
C ASN A 144 8.70 -11.07 -2.18
N ASN A 145 8.05 -12.00 -1.48
CA ASN A 145 7.40 -11.71 -0.21
C ASN A 145 8.39 -11.70 0.97
N ASP A 146 9.48 -12.48 0.89
CA ASP A 146 10.40 -12.66 2.01
C ASP A 146 11.77 -12.01 1.73
N ILE A 147 12.47 -12.44 0.66
CA ILE A 147 13.85 -11.97 0.42
C ILE A 147 13.91 -10.49 0.07
N LYS A 148 13.06 -10.04 -0.85
CA LYS A 148 12.98 -8.61 -1.23
C LYS A 148 12.45 -7.77 -0.07
N ALA A 149 11.46 -8.26 0.68
CA ALA A 149 10.97 -7.58 1.87
C ALA A 149 12.06 -7.40 2.92
N LYS A 150 12.89 -8.43 3.18
CA LYS A 150 14.03 -8.35 4.09
C LYS A 150 15.03 -7.27 3.66
N ARG A 151 15.44 -7.27 2.38
CA ARG A 151 16.34 -6.25 1.83
C ARG A 151 15.78 -4.84 1.98
N PHE A 152 14.47 -4.69 1.76
CA PHE A 152 13.81 -3.41 1.94
C PHE A 152 13.79 -2.96 3.40
N LEU A 153 13.53 -3.86 4.36
CA LEU A 153 13.60 -3.55 5.80
C LEU A 153 15.02 -3.14 6.22
N ASP A 154 16.05 -3.77 5.65
CA ASP A 154 17.44 -3.35 5.87
C ASP A 154 17.69 -1.94 5.32
N LEU A 155 17.18 -1.63 4.14
CA LEU A 155 17.28 -0.29 3.54
C LEU A 155 16.55 0.76 4.40
N LEU A 156 15.34 0.46 4.88
CA LEU A 156 14.61 1.32 5.83
C LEU A 156 15.42 1.58 7.10
N SER A 157 16.23 0.63 7.55
CA SER A 157 17.05 0.78 8.74
C SER A 157 18.23 1.76 8.57
N VAL A 158 18.61 2.10 7.33
CA VAL A 158 19.64 3.12 7.05
C VAL A 158 19.08 4.53 7.23
N TYR A 159 17.83 4.75 6.83
CA TYR A 159 17.07 5.98 7.02
C TYR A 159 15.70 5.62 7.60
N PRO A 160 15.59 5.42 8.92
CA PRO A 160 14.39 4.90 9.55
C PRO A 160 13.20 5.83 9.37
N PRO A 161 12.08 5.33 8.87
CA PRO A 161 10.85 6.10 8.83
C PRO A 161 10.29 6.30 10.25
N LYS A 162 9.53 7.36 10.45
CA LYS A 162 8.74 7.53 11.68
C LYS A 162 7.68 6.44 11.81
N HIS A 163 7.14 6.00 10.66
CA HIS A 163 6.15 4.95 10.62
C HIS A 163 6.26 4.12 9.34
N PHE A 164 6.36 2.81 9.49
CA PHE A 164 6.26 1.84 8.41
C PHE A 164 4.96 1.05 8.53
N PHE A 165 4.17 1.06 7.48
CA PHE A 165 2.95 0.25 7.35
C PHE A 165 3.11 -0.79 6.24
N CYS A 166 2.67 -2.01 6.49
CA CYS A 166 2.66 -3.07 5.49
C CYS A 166 1.35 -3.87 5.51
N VAL A 167 0.83 -4.15 4.32
CA VAL A 167 -0.37 -4.98 4.17
C VAL A 167 -0.01 -6.45 4.25
N SER A 168 -0.79 -7.21 5.02
CA SER A 168 -0.79 -8.66 5.08
C SER A 168 -2.18 -9.23 4.73
N THR A 169 -2.39 -10.50 5.00
CA THR A 169 -3.62 -11.23 4.69
C THR A 169 -4.11 -12.03 5.88
N ASP A 170 -5.41 -12.27 5.96
CA ASP A 170 -6.04 -13.20 6.90
C ASP A 170 -5.42 -14.61 6.84
N LYS A 171 -4.93 -15.02 5.66
CA LYS A 171 -4.27 -16.33 5.45
C LYS A 171 -2.94 -16.47 6.18
N ALA A 172 -2.32 -15.37 6.63
CA ALA A 172 -1.13 -15.39 7.48
C ALA A 172 -1.44 -15.77 8.93
N ALA A 173 -2.70 -15.68 9.38
CA ALA A 173 -3.09 -16.03 10.76
C ALA A 173 -2.94 -17.53 11.05
N ASN A 174 -3.41 -18.35 10.12
CA ASN A 174 -3.31 -19.82 10.19
C ASN A 174 -2.98 -20.35 8.79
N PRO A 175 -1.69 -20.30 8.36
CA PRO A 175 -1.30 -20.60 7.00
C PRO A 175 -1.49 -22.08 6.66
N VAL A 176 -2.31 -22.34 5.64
CA VAL A 176 -2.56 -23.68 5.09
C VAL A 176 -1.93 -23.86 3.70
N ASN A 177 -1.26 -22.82 3.19
CA ASN A 177 -0.59 -22.81 1.90
C ASN A 177 0.68 -21.94 1.96
N ILE A 178 1.52 -22.04 0.93
CA ILE A 178 2.83 -21.37 0.88
C ILE A 178 2.66 -19.84 0.87
N MET A 179 1.66 -19.31 0.18
CA MET A 179 1.39 -17.87 0.16
C MET A 179 1.07 -17.35 1.57
N GLY A 180 0.20 -18.03 2.32
CA GLY A 180 -0.09 -17.68 3.72
C GLY A 180 1.15 -17.80 4.60
N ALA A 181 1.95 -18.87 4.42
CA ALA A 181 3.18 -19.09 5.17
C ALA A 181 4.23 -17.99 4.89
N SER A 182 4.46 -17.62 3.63
CA SER A 182 5.38 -16.53 3.28
C SER A 182 4.92 -15.19 3.87
N LYS A 183 3.64 -14.90 3.86
CA LYS A 183 3.10 -13.69 4.49
C LYS A 183 3.28 -13.70 6.01
N ARG A 184 3.16 -14.86 6.65
CA ARG A 184 3.46 -15.01 8.08
C ARG A 184 4.93 -14.74 8.38
N ILE A 185 5.84 -15.32 7.58
CA ILE A 185 7.29 -15.07 7.71
C ILE A 185 7.58 -13.58 7.51
N MET A 186 6.96 -12.95 6.51
CA MET A 186 7.09 -11.51 6.30
C MET A 186 6.64 -10.70 7.53
N GLU A 187 5.49 -11.03 8.15
CA GLU A 187 5.04 -10.37 9.38
C GLU A 187 6.05 -10.52 10.51
N ASP A 188 6.55 -11.73 10.75
CA ASP A 188 7.54 -12.00 11.79
C ASP A 188 8.85 -11.24 11.54
N MET A 189 9.31 -11.16 10.28
CA MET A 189 10.44 -10.32 9.90
C MET A 189 10.19 -8.83 10.18
N ILE A 190 9.04 -8.30 9.79
CA ILE A 190 8.67 -6.90 10.04
C ILE A 190 8.69 -6.60 11.54
N MET A 191 8.12 -7.48 12.35
CA MET A 191 8.09 -7.32 13.80
C MET A 191 9.48 -7.32 14.42
N ALA A 192 10.48 -8.00 13.84
CA ALA A 192 11.86 -7.94 14.30
C ALA A 192 12.52 -6.55 14.15
N TYR A 193 11.94 -5.66 13.35
CA TYR A 193 12.44 -4.28 13.15
C TYR A 193 11.75 -3.24 14.04
N THR A 194 10.82 -3.61 14.90
CA THR A 194 10.08 -2.67 15.78
C THR A 194 10.96 -1.88 16.73
N SER A 195 12.16 -2.38 17.05
CA SER A 195 13.15 -1.64 17.83
C SER A 195 13.86 -0.53 17.04
N ARG A 196 13.74 -0.49 15.71
CA ARG A 196 14.40 0.47 14.82
C ARG A 196 13.48 1.59 14.36
N PHE A 197 12.21 1.25 14.09
CA PHE A 197 11.16 2.20 13.68
C PHE A 197 9.78 1.66 14.04
N LYS A 198 8.81 2.57 14.15
CA LYS A 198 7.42 2.18 14.42
C LYS A 198 6.85 1.39 13.24
N VAL A 199 6.26 0.25 13.54
CA VAL A 199 5.69 -0.68 12.54
C VAL A 199 4.23 -0.93 12.83
N THR A 200 3.41 -0.98 11.78
CA THR A 200 2.05 -1.53 11.84
C THR A 200 1.78 -2.41 10.64
N THR A 201 0.99 -3.44 10.84
CA THR A 201 0.49 -4.32 9.78
C THR A 201 -1.01 -4.43 9.86
N ALA A 202 -1.66 -4.61 8.71
CA ALA A 202 -3.09 -4.90 8.63
C ALA A 202 -3.30 -6.16 7.79
N ARG A 203 -4.06 -7.11 8.34
CA ARG A 203 -4.47 -8.32 7.62
C ARG A 203 -5.80 -8.05 6.92
N PHE A 204 -5.77 -8.06 5.60
CA PHE A 204 -6.97 -7.94 4.79
C PHE A 204 -7.52 -9.34 4.47
N ALA A 205 -8.83 -9.49 4.57
CA ALA A 205 -9.56 -10.60 4.00
C ALA A 205 -9.76 -10.37 2.48
N ASN A 206 -10.70 -11.04 1.86
CA ASN A 206 -11.04 -10.80 0.46
C ASN A 206 -11.64 -9.40 0.30
N VAL A 207 -11.02 -8.59 -0.54
CA VAL A 207 -11.47 -7.23 -0.84
C VAL A 207 -12.33 -7.27 -2.09
N ALA A 208 -13.63 -7.04 -1.94
CA ALA A 208 -14.56 -6.97 -3.04
C ALA A 208 -14.20 -5.80 -3.98
N PHE A 209 -14.43 -5.96 -5.27
CA PHE A 209 -14.19 -4.95 -6.32
C PHE A 209 -12.73 -4.47 -6.43
N SER A 210 -11.76 -5.21 -5.88
CA SER A 210 -10.34 -4.92 -6.11
C SER A 210 -9.91 -5.47 -7.47
N ASP A 211 -8.88 -4.86 -8.07
CA ASP A 211 -8.30 -5.33 -9.33
C ASP A 211 -7.94 -6.81 -9.26
N GLY A 212 -8.47 -7.60 -10.19
CA GLY A 212 -8.32 -9.05 -10.24
C GLY A 212 -9.40 -9.85 -9.51
N TYR A 213 -10.41 -9.23 -8.92
CA TYR A 213 -11.64 -9.90 -8.48
C TYR A 213 -12.75 -9.67 -9.50
N THR A 214 -13.05 -10.69 -10.30
CA THR A 214 -14.34 -10.78 -10.96
C THR A 214 -15.34 -11.31 -9.94
N VAL A 215 -16.45 -10.61 -9.75
CA VAL A 215 -17.61 -11.13 -9.04
C VAL A 215 -18.18 -12.23 -9.96
N SER A 216 -17.94 -13.49 -9.61
CA SER A 216 -18.59 -14.65 -10.25
C SER A 216 -19.90 -14.93 -9.58
#